data_57f067d5c1498899daf3858361d1b8f1
#
_entry.id   57f067d5c1498899daf3858361d1b8f1
#
_cell.length_a   1.000
_cell.length_b   1.000
_cell.length_c   1.000
_cell.angle_alpha   90.00
_cell.angle_beta   90.00
_cell.angle_gamma   90.00
#
_symmetry.space_group_name_H-M   'P 1'
#
loop_
_entity.id
_entity.type
_entity.pdbx_description
1 polymer ?
#
loop_
_entity_poly.entity_id
_entity_poly.type
_entity_poly.pdbx_seq_one_letter_code
_entity_poly.pdbx_strand_id
1 'polypeptide(L)'
;MSDFGLTFLPLWNEAVAGVNLPATCLFGAVLLFWALNIFGALGTELLDFLIPMDVGAFDFPLLSGDSLAGIFDFFYIGKVPLVILISVFGFVLWPICTLSNFYHNPEKNWGLGLLILALGSVVSLFAMKVSIMPFERFFESIAKLDELDSPEAFLGKICIIKSPRADHKFGQAQIDNPDGAPFLFNVKPTSESEVLKRGESAVIVDVDNKIFCVKKIDI
;
A
#
# COMPACT_ATOMS: atom_id res chain seq x y z
N MET A 1 -24.81 -27.51 22.56
CA MET A 1 -25.02 -26.47 21.51
C MET A 1 -25.80 -25.25 21.99
N SER A 2 -26.32 -25.26 23.21
CA SER A 2 -27.16 -24.19 23.81
C SER A 2 -26.39 -23.03 24.45
N ASP A 3 -25.14 -23.22 24.87
CA ASP A 3 -24.41 -22.19 25.63
C ASP A 3 -23.77 -21.12 24.72
N PHE A 4 -23.42 -21.48 23.47
CA PHE A 4 -22.83 -20.54 22.51
C PHE A 4 -23.80 -19.41 22.12
N GLY A 5 -25.09 -19.75 21.94
CA GLY A 5 -26.12 -18.77 21.64
C GLY A 5 -26.40 -17.78 22.76
N LEU A 6 -26.32 -18.26 24.02
CA LEU A 6 -26.57 -17.42 25.20
C LEU A 6 -25.45 -16.39 25.45
N THR A 7 -24.22 -16.68 25.00
CA THR A 7 -23.09 -15.76 25.15
C THR A 7 -22.95 -14.83 23.97
N PHE A 8 -23.34 -15.27 22.76
CA PHE A 8 -23.18 -14.48 21.54
C PHE A 8 -24.20 -13.31 21.46
N LEU A 9 -25.44 -13.53 21.85
CA LEU A 9 -26.50 -12.50 21.79
C LEU A 9 -26.18 -11.23 22.59
N PRO A 10 -25.68 -11.30 23.84
CA PRO A 10 -25.29 -10.11 24.59
C PRO A 10 -24.15 -9.33 23.91
N LEU A 11 -23.14 -10.03 23.39
CA LEU A 11 -22.01 -9.39 22.69
C LEU A 11 -22.45 -8.75 21.36
N TRP A 12 -23.38 -9.39 20.64
CA TRP A 12 -23.92 -8.82 19.42
C TRP A 12 -24.69 -7.52 19.71
N ASN A 13 -25.58 -7.54 20.72
CA ASN A 13 -26.32 -6.37 21.14
C ASN A 13 -25.40 -5.24 21.58
N GLU A 14 -24.29 -5.59 22.22
CA GLU A 14 -23.25 -4.64 22.61
C GLU A 14 -22.53 -4.03 21.38
N ALA A 15 -22.14 -4.86 20.43
CA ALA A 15 -21.45 -4.41 19.22
C ALA A 15 -22.29 -3.43 18.40
N VAL A 16 -23.63 -3.61 18.36
CA VAL A 16 -24.55 -2.72 17.63
C VAL A 16 -25.09 -1.55 18.48
N ALA A 17 -24.70 -1.47 19.76
CA ALA A 17 -25.06 -0.33 20.60
C ALA A 17 -24.50 0.99 20.04
N GLY A 18 -25.26 2.07 20.13
CA GLY A 18 -24.89 3.36 19.52
C GLY A 18 -23.47 3.85 19.84
N VAL A 19 -23.03 3.64 21.10
CA VAL A 19 -21.69 4.03 21.56
C VAL A 19 -20.56 3.22 20.92
N ASN A 20 -20.84 2.00 20.40
CA ASN A 20 -19.88 1.13 19.72
C ASN A 20 -19.97 1.19 18.20
N LEU A 21 -21.01 1.86 17.63
CA LEU A 21 -21.20 1.92 16.19
C LEU A 21 -19.97 2.40 15.41
N PRO A 22 -19.22 3.44 15.82
CA PRO A 22 -18.03 3.87 15.08
C PRO A 22 -17.00 2.74 14.90
N ALA A 23 -16.68 2.03 15.98
CA ALA A 23 -15.75 0.92 15.94
C ALA A 23 -16.31 -0.30 15.17
N THR A 24 -17.61 -0.58 15.32
CA THR A 24 -18.28 -1.70 14.66
C THR A 24 -18.42 -1.45 13.15
N CYS A 25 -18.74 -0.22 12.72
CA CYS A 25 -18.82 0.15 11.32
C CYS A 25 -17.43 0.05 10.66
N LEU A 26 -16.38 0.52 11.32
CA LEU A 26 -15.01 0.40 10.81
C LEU A 26 -14.62 -1.07 10.64
N PHE A 27 -14.84 -1.88 11.67
CA PHE A 27 -14.53 -3.31 11.63
C PHE A 27 -15.35 -4.04 10.56
N GLY A 28 -16.65 -3.74 10.44
CA GLY A 28 -17.51 -4.29 9.40
C GLY A 28 -17.06 -3.91 8.00
N ALA A 29 -16.62 -2.66 7.79
CA ALA A 29 -16.06 -2.22 6.52
C ALA A 29 -14.78 -2.98 6.16
N VAL A 30 -13.89 -3.20 7.13
CA VAL A 30 -12.68 -4.02 6.94
C VAL A 30 -13.03 -5.46 6.56
N LEU A 31 -13.97 -6.08 7.26
CA LEU A 31 -14.40 -7.45 6.95
C LEU A 31 -15.03 -7.53 5.55
N LEU A 32 -15.88 -6.57 5.20
CA LEU A 32 -16.51 -6.50 3.88
C LEU A 32 -15.45 -6.33 2.78
N PHE A 33 -14.49 -5.43 2.98
CA PHE A 33 -13.37 -5.25 2.04
C PHE A 33 -12.65 -6.57 1.78
N TRP A 34 -12.23 -7.28 2.83
CA TRP A 34 -11.52 -8.55 2.67
C TRP A 34 -12.40 -9.65 2.06
N ALA A 35 -13.68 -9.70 2.42
CA ALA A 35 -14.62 -10.62 1.78
C ALA A 35 -14.73 -10.36 0.28
N LEU A 36 -14.93 -9.10 -0.15
CA LEU A 36 -15.01 -8.74 -1.56
C LEU A 36 -13.72 -9.04 -2.33
N ASN A 37 -12.54 -8.85 -1.69
CA ASN A 37 -11.25 -9.24 -2.28
C ASN A 37 -11.15 -10.75 -2.49
N ILE A 38 -11.50 -11.55 -1.47
CA ILE A 38 -11.44 -13.03 -1.56
C ILE A 38 -12.35 -13.55 -2.66
N PHE A 39 -13.54 -12.95 -2.83
CA PHE A 39 -14.47 -13.33 -3.89
C PHE A 39 -14.15 -12.72 -5.26
N GLY A 40 -13.06 -11.95 -5.38
CA GLY A 40 -12.65 -11.32 -6.63
C GLY A 40 -13.63 -10.25 -7.15
N ALA A 41 -14.49 -9.72 -6.27
CA ALA A 41 -15.48 -8.71 -6.63
C ALA A 41 -14.88 -7.29 -6.77
N LEU A 42 -13.69 -7.07 -6.22
CA LEU A 42 -12.95 -5.81 -6.34
C LEU A 42 -11.92 -5.93 -7.46
N GLY A 43 -12.00 -5.03 -8.43
CA GLY A 43 -10.98 -4.91 -9.47
C GLY A 43 -9.66 -4.39 -8.91
N THR A 44 -8.57 -4.61 -9.64
CA THR A 44 -7.22 -4.12 -9.27
C THR A 44 -7.18 -2.61 -9.08
N GLU A 45 -7.99 -1.84 -9.80
CA GLU A 45 -8.10 -0.38 -9.70
C GLU A 45 -8.45 0.13 -8.31
N LEU A 46 -9.29 -0.59 -7.57
CA LEU A 46 -9.63 -0.21 -6.19
C LEU A 46 -8.51 -0.54 -5.21
N LEU A 47 -7.75 -1.58 -5.48
CA LEU A 47 -6.54 -1.91 -4.73
C LEU A 47 -5.48 -0.83 -4.93
N ASP A 48 -5.27 -0.37 -6.16
CA ASP A 48 -4.33 0.70 -6.50
C ASP A 48 -4.71 2.02 -5.81
N PHE A 49 -6.01 2.32 -5.67
CA PHE A 49 -6.47 3.48 -4.90
C PHE A 49 -6.23 3.33 -3.39
N LEU A 50 -6.36 2.11 -2.84
CA LEU A 50 -6.21 1.82 -1.39
C LEU A 50 -4.76 1.49 -1.00
N ILE A 51 -3.86 1.38 -1.98
CA ILE A 51 -2.42 1.17 -1.80
C ILE A 51 -1.63 2.37 -2.35
N PRO A 52 -1.92 3.61 -1.97
CA PRO A 52 -0.98 4.67 -2.29
C PRO A 52 0.27 4.44 -1.44
N MET A 53 1.32 3.95 -2.07
CA MET A 53 2.67 3.88 -1.48
C MET A 53 3.30 5.28 -1.40
N ASP A 54 2.66 6.28 -2.01
CA ASP A 54 3.13 7.66 -2.01
C ASP A 54 2.27 8.53 -1.08
N VAL A 55 2.82 8.85 0.09
CA VAL A 55 2.19 9.75 1.07
C VAL A 55 2.00 11.16 0.52
N GLY A 56 2.74 11.54 -0.53
CA GLY A 56 2.61 12.81 -1.24
C GLY A 56 1.25 12.99 -1.94
N ALA A 57 0.50 11.90 -2.17
CA ALA A 57 -0.84 11.97 -2.76
C ALA A 57 -1.93 12.44 -1.76
N PHE A 58 -1.65 12.43 -0.47
CA PHE A 58 -2.55 12.96 0.56
C PHE A 58 -2.18 14.41 0.92
N ASP A 59 -2.58 15.33 0.06
CA ASP A 59 -2.53 16.76 0.37
C ASP A 59 -3.60 17.07 1.45
N PHE A 60 -3.22 16.97 2.71
CA PHE A 60 -4.02 17.50 3.81
C PHE A 60 -3.64 18.97 4.04
N PRO A 61 -4.43 19.94 3.56
CA PRO A 61 -4.07 21.37 3.63
C PRO A 61 -3.92 21.90 5.05
N LEU A 62 -4.44 21.19 6.05
CA LEU A 62 -4.42 21.55 7.47
C LEU A 62 -3.16 21.08 8.21
N LEU A 63 -2.29 20.31 7.58
CA LEU A 63 -1.26 19.54 8.26
C LEU A 63 0.08 19.59 7.50
N SER A 64 0.43 20.71 6.90
CA SER A 64 1.73 20.91 6.28
C SER A 64 2.80 21.22 7.33
N GLY A 65 3.76 20.32 7.52
CA GLY A 65 4.94 20.57 8.37
C GLY A 65 5.73 19.29 8.64
N ASP A 66 7.03 19.44 8.85
CA ASP A 66 8.00 18.37 9.15
C ASP A 66 7.57 17.47 10.32
N SER A 67 6.74 17.99 11.25
CA SER A 67 6.23 17.24 12.41
C SER A 67 5.28 16.11 12.02
N LEU A 68 4.56 16.22 10.90
CA LEU A 68 3.62 15.20 10.44
C LEU A 68 4.30 14.10 9.67
N ALA A 69 5.30 14.46 8.87
CA ALA A 69 6.14 13.46 8.21
C ALA A 69 6.69 12.48 9.25
N GLY A 70 7.12 13.00 10.42
CA GLY A 70 7.57 12.17 11.53
C GLY A 70 6.47 11.25 12.12
N ILE A 71 5.22 11.72 12.21
CA ILE A 71 4.09 10.91 12.69
C ILE A 71 3.73 9.82 11.67
N PHE A 72 3.71 10.15 10.38
CA PHE A 72 3.43 9.19 9.32
C PHE A 72 4.50 8.11 9.25
N ASP A 73 5.77 8.49 9.31
CA ASP A 73 6.89 7.55 9.37
C ASP A 73 6.82 6.68 10.64
N PHE A 74 6.47 7.27 11.79
CA PHE A 74 6.32 6.53 13.04
C PHE A 74 5.26 5.41 12.95
N PHE A 75 4.16 5.62 12.24
CA PHE A 75 3.08 4.64 12.06
C PHE A 75 3.18 3.86 10.75
N TYR A 76 4.32 3.92 10.04
CA TYR A 76 4.55 3.22 8.76
C TYR A 76 3.58 3.62 7.64
N ILE A 77 2.97 4.80 7.73
CA ILE A 77 2.10 5.34 6.68
C ILE A 77 2.96 5.71 5.49
N GLY A 78 2.69 5.12 4.31
CA GLY A 78 3.52 5.24 3.11
C GLY A 78 4.57 4.15 2.93
N LYS A 79 4.88 3.36 3.97
CA LYS A 79 5.76 2.17 3.88
C LYS A 79 4.97 0.87 3.80
N VAL A 80 3.77 0.88 4.37
CA VAL A 80 2.86 -0.26 4.42
C VAL A 80 1.54 0.15 3.79
N PRO A 81 0.90 -0.72 2.98
CA PRO A 81 -0.40 -0.44 2.40
C PRO A 81 -1.41 0.01 3.46
N LEU A 82 -2.06 1.15 3.22
CA LEU A 82 -2.97 1.79 4.17
C LEU A 82 -4.11 0.84 4.62
N VAL A 83 -4.58 -0.02 3.70
CA VAL A 83 -5.62 -1.00 4.00
C VAL A 83 -5.19 -1.98 5.10
N ILE A 84 -3.91 -2.38 5.14
CA ILE A 84 -3.37 -3.26 6.18
C ILE A 84 -3.34 -2.53 7.52
N LEU A 85 -2.89 -1.27 7.53
CA LEU A 85 -2.86 -0.43 8.73
C LEU A 85 -4.27 -0.26 9.31
N ILE A 86 -5.26 0.11 8.48
CA ILE A 86 -6.66 0.26 8.89
C ILE A 86 -7.24 -1.07 9.37
N SER A 87 -6.87 -2.18 8.73
CA SER A 87 -7.35 -3.51 9.13
C SER A 87 -6.86 -3.88 10.53
N VAL A 88 -5.57 -3.74 10.79
CA VAL A 88 -5.00 -4.04 12.12
C VAL A 88 -5.57 -3.09 13.18
N PHE A 89 -5.66 -1.79 12.86
CA PHE A 89 -6.25 -0.80 13.75
C PHE A 89 -7.70 -1.15 14.11
N GLY A 90 -8.56 -1.41 13.12
CA GLY A 90 -9.97 -1.75 13.33
C GLY A 90 -10.16 -3.07 14.07
N PHE A 91 -9.31 -4.07 13.77
CA PHE A 91 -9.34 -5.37 14.43
C PHE A 91 -9.00 -5.29 15.93
N VAL A 92 -8.16 -4.34 16.33
CA VAL A 92 -7.81 -4.10 17.73
C VAL A 92 -8.82 -3.16 18.41
N LEU A 93 -9.25 -2.11 17.70
CA LEU A 93 -10.16 -1.10 18.25
C LEU A 93 -11.53 -1.68 18.61
N TRP A 94 -12.10 -2.50 17.74
CA TRP A 94 -13.45 -3.05 17.92
C TRP A 94 -13.61 -3.85 19.21
N PRO A 95 -12.76 -4.86 19.52
CA PRO A 95 -12.89 -5.60 20.77
C PRO A 95 -12.60 -4.74 22.00
N ILE A 96 -11.66 -3.80 21.93
CA ILE A 96 -11.40 -2.86 23.03
C ILE A 96 -12.65 -2.04 23.33
N CYS A 97 -13.26 -1.41 22.33
CA CYS A 97 -14.46 -0.61 22.55
C CYS A 97 -15.64 -1.46 23.03
N THR A 98 -15.90 -2.59 22.37
CA THR A 98 -17.04 -3.46 22.69
C THR A 98 -16.93 -4.01 24.10
N LEU A 99 -15.79 -4.59 24.49
CA LEU A 99 -15.59 -5.14 25.81
C LEU A 99 -15.55 -4.06 26.90
N SER A 100 -14.88 -2.94 26.65
CA SER A 100 -14.83 -1.84 27.63
C SER A 100 -16.21 -1.24 27.88
N ASN A 101 -17.01 -1.03 26.84
CA ASN A 101 -18.39 -0.54 27.01
C ASN A 101 -19.29 -1.60 27.67
N PHE A 102 -19.08 -2.90 27.40
CA PHE A 102 -19.81 -3.98 28.05
C PHE A 102 -19.61 -3.99 29.57
N TYR A 103 -18.35 -3.90 30.02
CA TYR A 103 -18.03 -4.01 31.44
C TYR A 103 -18.12 -2.70 32.21
N HIS A 104 -17.79 -1.55 31.57
CA HIS A 104 -17.64 -0.27 32.28
C HIS A 104 -18.72 0.77 31.93
N ASN A 105 -19.54 0.51 30.90
CA ASN A 105 -20.58 1.44 30.45
C ASN A 105 -21.94 0.74 30.23
N PRO A 106 -22.49 0.06 31.24
CA PRO A 106 -23.76 -0.67 31.09
C PRO A 106 -24.92 0.25 30.72
N GLU A 107 -24.90 1.49 31.19
CA GLU A 107 -25.93 2.50 30.92
C GLU A 107 -25.81 3.15 29.53
N LYS A 108 -24.78 2.79 28.76
CA LYS A 108 -24.51 3.37 27.40
C LYS A 108 -24.40 4.89 27.40
N ASN A 109 -23.76 5.44 28.44
CA ASN A 109 -23.47 6.86 28.51
C ASN A 109 -22.53 7.25 27.36
N TRP A 110 -22.95 8.23 26.55
CA TRP A 110 -22.20 8.70 25.39
C TRP A 110 -20.86 9.34 25.74
N GLY A 111 -20.80 10.10 26.86
CA GLY A 111 -19.56 10.71 27.30
C GLY A 111 -18.48 9.67 27.63
N LEU A 112 -18.85 8.63 28.36
CA LEU A 112 -17.97 7.51 28.69
C LEU A 112 -17.64 6.68 27.44
N GLY A 113 -18.62 6.45 26.55
CA GLY A 113 -18.41 5.77 25.27
C GLY A 113 -17.38 6.48 24.38
N LEU A 114 -17.46 7.80 24.27
CA LEU A 114 -16.48 8.61 23.52
C LEU A 114 -15.10 8.57 24.17
N LEU A 115 -15.02 8.60 25.49
CA LEU A 115 -13.74 8.45 26.21
C LEU A 115 -13.11 7.09 25.93
N ILE A 116 -13.92 6.01 25.99
CA ILE A 116 -13.46 4.64 25.67
C ILE A 116 -12.97 4.56 24.21
N LEU A 117 -13.71 5.17 23.28
CA LEU A 117 -13.31 5.22 21.87
C LEU A 117 -11.98 5.96 21.69
N ALA A 118 -11.80 7.12 22.33
CA ALA A 118 -10.57 7.89 22.24
C ALA A 118 -9.36 7.14 22.82
N LEU A 119 -9.48 6.61 24.04
CA LEU A 119 -8.43 5.83 24.68
C LEU A 119 -8.16 4.52 23.92
N GLY A 120 -9.21 3.83 23.47
CA GLY A 120 -9.12 2.64 22.64
C GLY A 120 -8.39 2.92 21.32
N SER A 121 -8.65 4.06 20.69
CA SER A 121 -7.93 4.47 19.47
C SER A 121 -6.45 4.65 19.71
N VAL A 122 -6.05 5.31 20.80
CA VAL A 122 -4.63 5.45 21.15
C VAL A 122 -3.97 4.08 21.34
N VAL A 123 -4.59 3.21 22.13
CA VAL A 123 -4.07 1.85 22.36
C VAL A 123 -3.99 1.06 21.05
N SER A 124 -5.00 1.19 20.17
CA SER A 124 -5.04 0.50 18.88
C SER A 124 -3.96 0.99 17.92
N LEU A 125 -3.63 2.29 17.93
CA LEU A 125 -2.52 2.84 17.15
C LEU A 125 -1.16 2.24 17.59
N PHE A 126 -0.92 2.15 18.89
CA PHE A 126 0.30 1.52 19.41
C PHE A 126 0.33 0.02 19.13
N ALA A 127 -0.79 -0.69 19.30
CA ALA A 127 -0.88 -2.10 18.98
C ALA A 127 -0.65 -2.36 17.48
N MET A 128 -1.20 -1.52 16.61
CA MET A 128 -0.95 -1.54 15.17
C MET A 128 0.55 -1.41 14.88
N LYS A 129 1.22 -0.40 15.45
CA LYS A 129 2.66 -0.21 15.28
C LYS A 129 3.45 -1.46 15.68
N VAL A 130 3.19 -2.01 16.86
CA VAL A 130 3.90 -3.20 17.35
C VAL A 130 3.64 -4.42 16.46
N SER A 131 2.41 -4.57 15.96
CA SER A 131 2.04 -5.67 15.06
C SER A 131 2.69 -5.59 13.70
N ILE A 132 2.90 -4.38 13.16
CA ILE A 132 3.51 -4.16 11.85
C ILE A 132 5.04 -4.18 11.88
N MET A 133 5.65 -3.82 13.00
CA MET A 133 7.10 -3.74 13.16
C MET A 133 7.89 -4.95 12.61
N PRO A 134 7.50 -6.21 12.85
CA PRO A 134 8.25 -7.35 12.31
C PRO A 134 8.15 -7.50 10.79
N PHE A 135 7.13 -6.90 10.18
CA PHE A 135 6.87 -6.97 8.73
C PHE A 135 7.41 -5.76 7.96
N GLU A 136 7.95 -4.74 8.62
CA GLU A 136 8.48 -3.51 7.98
C GLU A 136 9.43 -3.85 6.84
N ARG A 137 10.44 -4.69 7.10
CA ARG A 137 11.44 -5.08 6.09
C ARG A 137 10.83 -5.81 4.89
N PHE A 138 9.77 -6.58 5.12
CA PHE A 138 9.06 -7.28 4.06
C PHE A 138 8.35 -6.28 3.13
N PHE A 139 7.66 -5.31 3.69
CA PHE A 139 6.97 -4.27 2.92
C PHE A 139 7.95 -3.33 2.21
N GLU A 140 9.07 -2.95 2.83
CA GLU A 140 10.14 -2.21 2.17
C GLU A 140 10.74 -2.96 0.98
N SER A 141 10.86 -4.28 1.08
CA SER A 141 11.35 -5.11 -0.03
C SER A 141 10.38 -5.12 -1.20
N ILE A 142 9.07 -5.18 -0.93
CA ILE A 142 8.03 -5.11 -1.97
C ILE A 142 8.02 -3.71 -2.60
N ALA A 143 8.06 -2.66 -1.79
CA ALA A 143 8.10 -1.28 -2.29
C ALA A 143 9.28 -1.02 -3.24
N LYS A 144 10.46 -1.54 -2.90
CA LYS A 144 11.63 -1.45 -3.78
C LYS A 144 11.46 -2.21 -5.10
N LEU A 145 10.72 -3.32 -5.10
CA LEU A 145 10.40 -4.04 -6.33
C LEU A 145 9.45 -3.23 -7.20
N ASP A 146 8.43 -2.61 -6.61
CA ASP A 146 7.48 -1.76 -7.33
C ASP A 146 8.16 -0.49 -7.90
N GLU A 147 9.10 0.13 -7.16
CA GLU A 147 9.92 1.22 -7.68
C GLU A 147 10.78 0.81 -8.87
N LEU A 148 11.31 -0.42 -8.84
CA LEU A 148 12.11 -0.98 -9.96
C LEU A 148 11.23 -1.35 -11.16
N ASP A 149 9.95 -1.64 -10.94
CA ASP A 149 8.98 -1.92 -12.00
C ASP A 149 8.37 -0.63 -12.61
N SER A 150 8.55 0.53 -11.96
CA SER A 150 8.11 1.80 -12.55
C SER A 150 9.00 2.16 -13.74
N PRO A 151 8.42 2.41 -14.92
CA PRO A 151 9.20 2.75 -16.11
C PRO A 151 10.12 3.97 -15.91
N GLU A 152 9.69 4.92 -15.08
CA GLU A 152 10.42 6.16 -14.77
C GLU A 152 11.73 5.91 -14.01
N ALA A 153 11.80 4.84 -13.23
CA ALA A 153 13.02 4.46 -12.48
C ALA A 153 14.20 4.10 -13.38
N PHE A 154 13.93 3.86 -14.65
CA PHE A 154 14.95 3.54 -15.65
C PHE A 154 15.42 4.75 -16.46
N LEU A 155 14.78 5.91 -16.35
CA LEU A 155 15.22 7.13 -17.05
C LEU A 155 16.66 7.50 -16.68
N GLY A 156 17.45 7.79 -17.67
CA GLY A 156 18.87 8.13 -17.50
C GLY A 156 19.81 6.94 -17.28
N LYS A 157 19.29 5.71 -17.14
CA LYS A 157 20.14 4.50 -17.00
C LYS A 157 20.67 4.05 -18.36
N ILE A 158 21.88 3.46 -18.33
CA ILE A 158 22.51 2.86 -19.50
C ILE A 158 22.00 1.44 -19.65
N CYS A 159 21.60 1.08 -20.87
CA CYS A 159 21.18 -0.25 -21.25
C CYS A 159 22.02 -0.79 -22.40
N ILE A 160 22.06 -2.11 -22.55
CA ILE A 160 22.78 -2.81 -23.64
C ILE A 160 21.75 -3.48 -24.54
N ILE A 161 21.83 -3.23 -25.84
CA ILE A 161 20.95 -3.83 -26.84
C ILE A 161 21.20 -5.34 -26.92
N LYS A 162 20.16 -6.14 -26.75
CA LYS A 162 20.23 -7.62 -26.79
C LYS A 162 19.62 -8.20 -28.06
N SER A 163 18.63 -7.53 -28.66
CA SER A 163 18.11 -7.92 -29.97
C SER A 163 19.16 -7.76 -31.07
N PRO A 164 19.07 -8.51 -32.18
CA PRO A 164 20.00 -8.35 -33.32
C PRO A 164 20.07 -6.90 -33.81
N ARG A 165 18.94 -6.20 -33.74
CA ARG A 165 18.80 -4.76 -34.02
C ARG A 165 17.69 -4.16 -33.15
N ALA A 166 17.77 -2.89 -32.89
CA ALA A 166 16.68 -2.10 -32.35
C ALA A 166 16.39 -0.95 -33.31
N ASP A 167 15.19 -0.93 -33.85
CA ASP A 167 14.67 0.07 -34.79
C ASP A 167 13.34 0.63 -34.29
N HIS A 168 12.70 1.52 -35.06
CA HIS A 168 11.44 2.16 -34.67
C HIS A 168 10.26 1.17 -34.46
N LYS A 169 10.39 -0.09 -34.89
CA LYS A 169 9.35 -1.14 -34.75
C LYS A 169 9.59 -2.10 -33.61
N PHE A 170 10.85 -2.50 -33.41
CA PHE A 170 11.20 -3.52 -32.44
C PHE A 170 12.65 -3.40 -32.00
N GLY A 171 12.86 -3.54 -30.71
CA GLY A 171 14.17 -3.68 -30.09
C GLY A 171 14.01 -4.20 -28.66
N GLN A 172 15.03 -4.90 -28.17
CA GLN A 172 15.12 -5.31 -26.77
C GLN A 172 16.46 -4.89 -26.21
N ALA A 173 16.45 -4.37 -25.01
CA ALA A 173 17.64 -4.03 -24.24
C ALA A 173 17.58 -4.63 -22.85
N GLN A 174 18.73 -4.67 -22.22
CA GLN A 174 18.95 -5.20 -20.88
C GLN A 174 19.65 -4.15 -20.03
N ILE A 175 19.22 -4.04 -18.77
CA ILE A 175 19.98 -3.39 -17.70
C ILE A 175 20.42 -4.46 -16.73
N ASP A 176 21.67 -4.45 -16.34
CA ASP A 176 22.18 -5.35 -15.33
C ASP A 176 21.69 -4.94 -13.94
N ASN A 177 21.21 -5.91 -13.19
CA ASN A 177 20.78 -5.73 -11.82
C ASN A 177 21.81 -6.38 -10.89
N PRO A 178 22.53 -5.60 -10.05
CA PRO A 178 23.54 -6.15 -9.15
C PRO A 178 22.98 -7.15 -8.12
N ASP A 179 21.68 -6.99 -7.77
CA ASP A 179 21.03 -7.73 -6.70
C ASP A 179 20.13 -8.87 -7.21
N GLY A 180 20.10 -9.13 -8.52
CA GLY A 180 19.19 -10.12 -9.08
C GLY A 180 19.33 -10.39 -10.57
N ALA A 181 18.26 -10.91 -11.16
CA ALA A 181 18.19 -11.13 -12.61
C ALA A 181 18.19 -9.79 -13.36
N PRO A 182 18.86 -9.71 -14.52
CA PRO A 182 18.86 -8.49 -15.33
C PRO A 182 17.46 -8.17 -15.88
N PHE A 183 17.15 -6.88 -15.95
CA PHE A 183 15.88 -6.40 -16.51
C PHE A 183 15.94 -6.41 -18.03
N LEU A 184 14.96 -7.05 -18.67
CA LEU A 184 14.81 -7.10 -20.11
C LEU A 184 13.54 -6.35 -20.52
N PHE A 185 13.65 -5.40 -21.45
CA PHE A 185 12.52 -4.56 -21.83
C PHE A 185 12.57 -4.16 -23.30
N ASN A 186 11.43 -3.73 -23.82
CA ASN A 186 11.31 -3.29 -25.21
C ASN A 186 11.80 -1.86 -25.34
N VAL A 187 12.59 -1.62 -26.41
CA VAL A 187 13.19 -0.32 -26.70
C VAL A 187 12.92 0.10 -28.13
N LYS A 188 12.83 1.42 -28.34
CA LYS A 188 12.85 2.05 -29.66
C LYS A 188 13.88 3.20 -29.65
N PRO A 189 14.65 3.45 -30.72
CA PRO A 189 15.49 4.63 -30.83
C PRO A 189 14.63 5.90 -30.84
N THR A 190 15.15 6.98 -30.26
CA THR A 190 14.48 8.29 -30.27
C THR A 190 14.35 8.85 -31.69
N SER A 191 15.32 8.55 -32.58
CA SER A 191 15.27 8.94 -33.98
C SER A 191 14.82 7.78 -34.85
N GLU A 192 13.83 8.00 -35.73
CA GLU A 192 13.32 6.98 -36.66
C GLU A 192 14.37 6.46 -37.65
N SER A 193 15.40 7.24 -37.94
CA SER A 193 16.51 6.87 -38.83
C SER A 193 17.62 6.09 -38.12
N GLU A 194 17.61 6.00 -36.81
CA GLU A 194 18.65 5.35 -36.03
C GLU A 194 18.34 3.88 -35.86
N VAL A 195 19.34 3.03 -36.09
CA VAL A 195 19.27 1.58 -35.87
C VAL A 195 20.43 1.17 -34.96
N LEU A 196 20.10 0.68 -33.79
CA LEU A 196 21.08 0.19 -32.82
C LEU A 196 21.30 -1.29 -33.04
N LYS A 197 22.57 -1.72 -32.95
CA LYS A 197 22.98 -3.12 -33.11
C LYS A 197 23.16 -3.80 -31.76
N ARG A 198 23.10 -5.12 -31.77
CA ARG A 198 23.34 -5.94 -30.59
C ARG A 198 24.71 -5.61 -29.97
N GLY A 199 24.71 -5.39 -28.66
CA GLY A 199 25.90 -5.07 -27.87
C GLY A 199 26.20 -3.58 -27.77
N GLU A 200 25.51 -2.73 -28.53
CA GLU A 200 25.65 -1.27 -28.38
C GLU A 200 24.99 -0.78 -27.09
N SER A 201 25.63 0.23 -26.49
CA SER A 201 25.14 0.89 -25.29
C SER A 201 24.23 2.07 -25.67
N ALA A 202 23.16 2.23 -24.94
CA ALA A 202 22.23 3.34 -25.12
C ALA A 202 21.73 3.83 -23.75
N VAL A 203 21.35 5.11 -23.67
CA VAL A 203 20.70 5.72 -22.50
C VAL A 203 19.21 5.79 -22.72
N ILE A 204 18.44 5.49 -21.68
CA ILE A 204 16.99 5.63 -21.68
C ILE A 204 16.67 7.10 -21.45
N VAL A 205 15.95 7.70 -22.39
CA VAL A 205 15.62 9.15 -22.37
C VAL A 205 14.15 9.42 -22.14
N ASP A 206 13.27 8.47 -22.47
CA ASP A 206 11.81 8.62 -22.31
C ASP A 206 11.12 7.27 -22.28
N VAL A 207 9.86 7.25 -21.87
CA VAL A 207 9.02 6.04 -21.83
C VAL A 207 7.67 6.33 -22.45
N ASP A 208 7.27 5.53 -23.43
CA ASP A 208 6.01 5.63 -24.13
C ASP A 208 5.30 4.28 -24.17
N ASN A 209 4.13 4.15 -23.49
CA ASN A 209 3.34 2.91 -23.44
C ASN A 209 4.15 1.65 -23.11
N LYS A 210 5.00 1.70 -22.07
CA LYS A 210 5.90 0.60 -21.66
C LYS A 210 7.00 0.25 -22.70
N ILE A 211 7.24 1.10 -23.68
CA ILE A 211 8.37 1.02 -24.59
C ILE A 211 9.35 2.14 -24.26
N PHE A 212 10.59 1.79 -23.99
CA PHE A 212 11.62 2.73 -23.62
C PHE A 212 12.26 3.38 -24.85
N CYS A 213 12.27 4.71 -24.88
CA CYS A 213 12.96 5.47 -25.90
C CYS A 213 14.44 5.58 -25.53
N VAL A 214 15.31 5.12 -26.43
CA VAL A 214 16.75 5.06 -26.15
C VAL A 214 17.54 5.88 -27.17
N LYS A 215 18.66 6.44 -26.71
CA LYS A 215 19.62 7.18 -27.53
C LYS A 215 20.98 6.53 -27.40
N LYS A 216 21.65 6.30 -28.54
CA LYS A 216 23.00 5.71 -28.56
C LYS A 216 23.99 6.55 -27.76
N ILE A 217 24.88 5.86 -27.05
CA ILE A 217 26.03 6.44 -26.37
C ILE A 217 27.26 5.75 -26.93
N ASP A 218 28.22 6.54 -27.39
CA ASP A 218 29.56 6.06 -27.71
C ASP A 218 30.38 6.08 -26.41
N ILE A 219 30.58 4.91 -25.82
CA ILE A 219 31.45 4.69 -24.66
C ILE A 219 32.76 4.08 -25.11
#